data_6ab762232f4d3654e8d1f5802e3d3b8e
#
_entry.id   6ab762232f4d3654e8d1f5802e3d3b8e
#
_cell.length_a   1.000
_cell.length_b   1.000
_cell.length_c   1.000
_cell.angle_alpha   90.00
_cell.angle_beta   90.00
_cell.angle_gamma   90.00
#
_symmetry.space_group_name_H-M   'P 1'
#
loop_
_entity.id
_entity.type
_entity.pdbx_description
1 polymer ?
#
loop_
_entity_poly.entity_id
_entity_poly.type
_entity_poly.pdbx_seq_one_letter_code
_entity_poly.pdbx_strand_id
1 'polypeptide(L)'
;MNKVIAFVFFFFISTSFFAQEVTDVSGTILNSKTNLPLENVNIVNLNKVIGTATSREGKFKINAQVNDTLHFSYLGYKSIKVRVTNDWIKFGTNTTIELTEVALALEEVVVYEMKLTGYLELDIKQVPINNN
;
A
#
# COMPACT_ATOMS: atom_id res chain seq x y z
N MET A 1 13.98 53.61 -20.07
CA MET A 1 14.32 52.35 -20.69
C MET A 1 14.84 51.30 -19.71
N ASN A 2 15.66 51.71 -18.76
CA ASN A 2 16.22 50.78 -17.79
C ASN A 2 15.17 50.13 -16.91
N LYS A 3 14.03 50.77 -16.68
CA LYS A 3 12.94 50.22 -15.86
C LYS A 3 12.22 49.05 -16.54
N VAL A 4 12.13 49.10 -17.87
CA VAL A 4 11.48 48.04 -18.64
C VAL A 4 12.37 46.81 -18.69
N ILE A 5 13.67 47.01 -18.85
CA ILE A 5 14.64 45.90 -18.86
C ILE A 5 14.68 45.20 -17.50
N ALA A 6 14.65 45.97 -16.41
CA ALA A 6 14.60 45.41 -15.06
C ALA A 6 13.30 44.64 -14.81
N PHE A 7 12.19 45.11 -15.34
CA PHE A 7 10.90 44.46 -15.20
C PHE A 7 10.86 43.14 -15.98
N VAL A 8 11.38 43.11 -17.18
CA VAL A 8 11.47 41.93 -18.01
C VAL A 8 12.42 40.92 -17.38
N PHE A 9 13.52 41.37 -16.83
CA PHE A 9 14.49 40.52 -16.14
C PHE A 9 13.86 39.88 -14.87
N PHE A 10 13.08 40.63 -14.14
CA PHE A 10 12.35 40.13 -12.96
C PHE A 10 11.32 39.11 -13.34
N PHE A 11 10.69 39.27 -14.48
CA PHE A 11 9.69 38.33 -14.99
C PHE A 11 10.32 37.00 -15.37
N PHE A 12 11.54 36.99 -15.88
CA PHE A 12 12.25 35.76 -16.23
C PHE A 12 12.66 34.95 -15.03
N ILE A 13 12.90 35.57 -13.89
CA ILE A 13 13.32 34.87 -12.68
C ILE A 13 12.18 34.11 -12.05
N SER A 14 10.93 34.51 -12.27
CA SER A 14 9.77 33.90 -11.64
C SER A 14 9.35 32.57 -12.27
N THR A 15 9.92 32.20 -13.41
CA THR A 15 9.56 30.97 -14.08
C THR A 15 10.37 29.73 -13.64
N SER A 16 11.38 29.96 -12.80
CA SER A 16 12.28 28.86 -12.39
C SER A 16 11.74 28.01 -11.24
N PHE A 17 10.58 28.31 -10.70
CA PHE A 17 10.10 27.65 -9.49
C PHE A 17 9.24 26.39 -9.73
N PHE A 18 9.05 25.98 -10.98
CA PHE A 18 8.08 24.94 -11.28
C PHE A 18 8.68 23.60 -11.67
N ALA A 19 9.98 23.42 -11.49
CA ALA A 19 10.61 22.14 -11.82
C ALA A 19 10.62 21.21 -10.59
N GLN A 20 9.44 20.70 -10.20
CA GLN A 20 9.39 19.61 -9.23
C GLN A 20 9.56 18.32 -9.99
N GLU A 21 10.57 17.56 -9.62
CA GLU A 21 10.75 16.21 -10.15
C GLU A 21 9.59 15.33 -9.75
N VAL A 22 8.95 14.74 -10.75
CA VAL A 22 7.96 13.69 -10.51
C VAL A 22 8.71 12.38 -10.41
N THR A 23 8.71 11.78 -9.23
CA THR A 23 9.40 10.52 -8.98
C THR A 23 8.37 9.42 -8.86
N ASP A 24 8.58 8.34 -9.61
CA ASP A 24 7.72 7.16 -9.56
C ASP A 24 8.50 5.95 -9.09
N VAL A 25 7.81 5.06 -8.40
CA VAL A 25 8.31 3.72 -8.14
C VAL A 25 7.41 2.72 -8.83
N SER A 26 7.99 1.60 -9.23
CA SER A 26 7.26 0.55 -9.92
C SER A 26 7.68 -0.80 -9.37
N GLY A 27 6.87 -1.82 -9.67
CA GLY A 27 7.16 -3.16 -9.23
C GLY A 27 6.13 -4.14 -9.73
N THR A 28 6.30 -5.40 -9.33
CA THR A 28 5.38 -6.49 -9.66
C THR A 28 4.94 -7.15 -8.37
N ILE A 29 3.65 -7.44 -8.25
CA ILE A 29 3.10 -8.09 -7.06
C ILE A 29 2.73 -9.52 -7.40
N LEU A 30 3.24 -10.45 -6.60
CA LEU A 30 3.04 -11.88 -6.79
C LEU A 30 2.40 -12.50 -5.55
N ASN A 31 1.71 -13.62 -5.77
CA ASN A 31 1.29 -14.49 -4.67
C ASN A 31 2.52 -15.21 -4.11
N SER A 32 2.72 -15.15 -2.79
CA SER A 32 3.92 -15.69 -2.16
C SER A 32 4.06 -17.20 -2.29
N LYS A 33 2.96 -17.92 -2.49
CA LYS A 33 2.98 -19.39 -2.65
C LYS A 33 3.14 -19.84 -4.09
N THR A 34 2.38 -19.22 -4.99
CA THR A 34 2.30 -19.69 -6.37
C THR A 34 3.24 -18.95 -7.30
N ASN A 35 3.76 -17.80 -6.86
CA ASN A 35 4.55 -16.86 -7.68
C ASN A 35 3.80 -16.35 -8.91
N LEU A 36 2.48 -16.43 -8.90
CA LEU A 36 1.66 -15.89 -9.96
C LEU A 36 1.36 -14.40 -9.71
N PRO A 37 1.28 -13.60 -10.77
CA PRO A 37 0.99 -12.18 -10.60
C PRO A 37 -0.42 -11.95 -10.10
N LEU A 38 -0.61 -10.90 -9.31
CA LEU A 38 -1.90 -10.52 -8.75
C LEU A 38 -2.42 -9.26 -9.42
N GLU A 39 -3.57 -9.37 -10.02
CA GLU A 39 -4.27 -8.26 -10.66
C GLU A 39 -5.15 -7.52 -9.65
N ASN A 40 -5.28 -6.20 -9.82
CA ASN A 40 -6.15 -5.34 -9.00
C ASN A 40 -5.77 -5.24 -7.53
N VAL A 41 -4.52 -5.46 -7.20
CA VAL A 41 -4.03 -5.16 -5.86
C VAL A 41 -4.02 -3.65 -5.67
N ASN A 42 -4.56 -3.18 -4.55
CA ASN A 42 -4.58 -1.76 -4.23
C ASN A 42 -3.26 -1.32 -3.63
N ILE A 43 -2.69 -0.27 -4.19
CA ILE A 43 -1.48 0.36 -3.67
C ILE A 43 -1.80 1.81 -3.36
N VAL A 44 -1.57 2.23 -2.11
CA VAL A 44 -1.82 3.60 -1.67
C VAL A 44 -0.54 4.18 -1.10
N ASN A 45 -0.14 5.35 -1.61
CA ASN A 45 0.92 6.13 -0.99
C ASN A 45 0.28 6.92 0.15
N LEU A 46 0.57 6.52 1.39
CA LEU A 46 -0.06 7.10 2.58
C LEU A 46 0.36 8.54 2.81
N ASN A 47 1.54 8.93 2.36
CA ASN A 47 2.05 10.29 2.55
C ASN A 47 1.42 11.27 1.56
N LYS A 48 1.18 10.84 0.33
CA LYS A 48 0.59 11.68 -0.72
C LYS A 48 -0.91 11.47 -0.88
N VAL A 49 -1.46 10.44 -0.27
CA VAL A 49 -2.88 10.07 -0.35
C VAL A 49 -3.31 9.87 -1.82
N ILE A 50 -2.52 9.11 -2.55
CA ILE A 50 -2.84 8.72 -3.93
C ILE A 50 -2.76 7.21 -4.05
N GLY A 51 -3.52 6.63 -4.97
CA GLY A 51 -3.60 5.19 -5.12
C GLY A 51 -3.56 4.74 -6.55
N THR A 52 -3.22 3.48 -6.73
CA THR A 52 -3.26 2.79 -8.02
C THR A 52 -3.58 1.32 -7.78
N ALA A 53 -3.69 0.57 -8.86
CA ALA A 53 -3.94 -0.87 -8.80
C ALA A 53 -3.04 -1.58 -9.79
N THR A 54 -2.73 -2.86 -9.51
CA THR A 54 -1.89 -3.65 -10.41
C THR A 54 -2.65 -4.02 -11.69
N SER A 55 -1.89 -4.14 -12.77
CA SER A 55 -2.37 -4.63 -14.05
C SER A 55 -2.56 -6.15 -14.01
N ARG A 56 -3.01 -6.70 -15.14
CA ARG A 56 -3.18 -8.15 -15.28
C ARG A 56 -1.87 -8.90 -15.05
N GLU A 57 -0.74 -8.29 -15.37
CA GLU A 57 0.58 -8.87 -15.12
C GLU A 57 1.10 -8.62 -13.71
N GLY A 58 0.29 -8.04 -12.84
CA GLY A 58 0.68 -7.73 -11.48
C GLY A 58 1.57 -6.50 -11.34
N LYS A 59 1.70 -5.70 -12.37
CA LYS A 59 2.60 -4.56 -12.39
C LYS A 59 1.91 -3.27 -11.95
N PHE A 60 2.65 -2.44 -11.24
CA PHE A 60 2.15 -1.15 -10.80
C PHE A 60 3.22 -0.08 -10.95
N LYS A 61 2.76 1.18 -10.94
CA LYS A 61 3.58 2.35 -10.93
C LYS A 61 2.85 3.43 -10.16
N ILE A 62 3.52 4.07 -9.20
CA ILE A 62 2.90 5.09 -8.35
C ILE A 62 3.91 6.18 -8.03
N ASN A 63 3.42 7.42 -7.97
CA ASN A 63 4.26 8.54 -7.60
C ASN A 63 4.64 8.44 -6.13
N ALA A 64 5.94 8.50 -5.84
CA ALA A 64 6.44 8.36 -4.48
C ALA A 64 7.84 8.97 -4.37
N GLN A 65 8.15 9.45 -3.17
CA GLN A 65 9.46 9.97 -2.82
C GLN A 65 10.11 9.07 -1.78
N VAL A 66 11.40 9.27 -1.55
CA VAL A 66 12.12 8.56 -0.49
C VAL A 66 11.41 8.78 0.84
N ASN A 67 11.27 7.71 1.60
CA ASN A 67 10.60 7.66 2.91
C ASN A 67 9.08 7.69 2.86
N ASP A 68 8.47 7.79 1.69
CA ASP A 68 7.03 7.58 1.58
C ASP A 68 6.69 6.13 1.95
N THR A 69 5.51 5.93 2.51
CA THR A 69 5.03 4.59 2.85
C THR A 69 3.95 4.17 1.87
N LEU A 70 4.14 3.02 1.24
CA LEU A 70 3.15 2.42 0.36
C LEU A 70 2.42 1.30 1.11
N HIS A 71 1.10 1.32 1.03
CA HIS A 71 0.24 0.30 1.63
C HIS A 71 -0.33 -0.56 0.51
N PHE A 72 -0.10 -1.87 0.60
CA PHE A 72 -0.57 -2.86 -0.37
C PHE A 72 -1.68 -3.65 0.27
N SER A 73 -2.84 -3.71 -0.39
CA SER A 73 -3.98 -4.46 0.12
C SER A 73 -4.71 -5.17 -1.00
N TYR A 74 -5.20 -6.38 -0.69
CA TYR A 74 -5.98 -7.17 -1.61
C TYR A 74 -6.90 -8.07 -0.81
N LEU A 75 -8.13 -8.26 -1.30
CA LEU A 75 -9.13 -9.04 -0.59
C LEU A 75 -8.66 -10.49 -0.45
N GLY A 76 -8.65 -10.98 0.79
CA GLY A 76 -8.18 -12.34 1.09
C GLY A 76 -6.69 -12.45 1.33
N TYR A 77 -5.96 -11.34 1.31
CA TYR A 77 -4.52 -11.30 1.52
C TYR A 77 -4.16 -10.41 2.70
N LYS A 78 -3.04 -10.71 3.31
CA LYS A 78 -2.51 -9.90 4.39
C LYS A 78 -1.96 -8.59 3.83
N SER A 79 -2.42 -7.47 4.37
CA SER A 79 -1.92 -6.14 3.97
C SER A 79 -0.50 -5.92 4.47
N ILE A 80 0.30 -5.21 3.70
CA ILE A 80 1.66 -4.86 4.09
C ILE A 80 1.93 -3.39 3.80
N LYS A 81 2.91 -2.83 4.52
CA LYS A 81 3.41 -1.48 4.30
C LYS A 81 4.89 -1.57 3.97
N VAL A 82 5.30 -0.83 2.95
CA VAL A 82 6.68 -0.81 2.49
C VAL A 82 7.13 0.64 2.38
N ARG A 83 8.30 0.94 2.94
CA ARG A 83 8.89 2.26 2.82
C ARG A 83 9.66 2.37 1.51
N VAL A 84 9.47 3.48 0.81
CA VAL A 84 10.20 3.76 -0.41
C VAL A 84 11.64 4.16 -0.07
N THR A 85 12.60 3.44 -0.63
CA THR A 85 14.02 3.73 -0.45
C THR A 85 14.60 4.39 -1.69
N ASN A 86 15.75 5.02 -1.51
CA ASN A 86 16.46 5.63 -2.62
C ASN A 86 16.87 4.58 -3.67
N ASP A 87 17.25 3.39 -3.21
CA ASP A 87 17.62 2.29 -4.12
C ASP A 87 16.44 1.83 -4.95
N TRP A 88 15.25 1.79 -4.36
CA TRP A 88 14.05 1.42 -5.11
C TRP A 88 13.78 2.43 -6.23
N ILE A 89 13.92 3.71 -5.94
CA ILE A 89 13.71 4.75 -6.95
C ILE A 89 14.74 4.65 -8.08
N LYS A 90 16.00 4.42 -7.75
CA LYS A 90 17.08 4.40 -8.73
C LYS A 90 17.18 3.10 -9.52
N PHE A 91 16.96 1.96 -8.87
CA PHE A 91 17.29 0.66 -9.44
C PHE A 91 16.12 -0.32 -9.42
N GLY A 92 14.94 0.12 -9.00
CA GLY A 92 13.83 -0.74 -8.66
C GLY A 92 12.93 -1.19 -9.79
N THR A 93 13.37 -1.13 -11.04
CA THR A 93 12.51 -1.49 -12.19
C THR A 93 12.04 -2.94 -12.14
N ASN A 94 12.78 -3.80 -11.44
CA ASN A 94 12.43 -5.21 -11.30
C ASN A 94 12.06 -5.59 -9.88
N THR A 95 11.60 -4.63 -9.07
CA THR A 95 11.21 -4.89 -7.69
C THR A 95 9.99 -5.81 -7.67
N THR A 96 10.07 -6.85 -6.84
CA THR A 96 8.98 -7.81 -6.64
C THR A 96 8.49 -7.74 -5.21
N ILE A 97 7.17 -7.69 -5.04
CA ILE A 97 6.53 -7.67 -3.73
C ILE A 97 5.59 -8.86 -3.67
N GLU A 98 5.65 -9.62 -2.57
CA GLU A 98 4.83 -10.81 -2.40
C GLU A 98 3.77 -10.59 -1.36
N LEU A 99 2.53 -10.98 -1.67
CA LEU A 99 1.43 -10.97 -0.73
C LEU A 99 1.04 -12.38 -0.36
N THR A 100 0.64 -12.56 0.90
CA THR A 100 0.30 -13.86 1.47
C THR A 100 -1.20 -13.95 1.74
N GLU A 101 -1.82 -15.05 1.33
CA GLU A 101 -3.23 -15.30 1.59
C GLU A 101 -3.48 -15.55 3.08
N VAL A 102 -4.62 -15.06 3.57
CA VAL A 102 -5.01 -15.24 4.98
C VAL A 102 -6.33 -16.02 5.13
N ALA A 103 -6.92 -16.42 4.03
CA ALA A 103 -8.23 -17.07 4.08
C ALA A 103 -8.24 -18.33 4.95
N LEU A 104 -7.18 -19.12 4.91
CA LEU A 104 -7.09 -20.34 5.70
C LEU A 104 -7.02 -20.05 7.20
N ALA A 105 -6.31 -19.01 7.59
CA ALA A 105 -6.22 -18.64 8.99
C ALA A 105 -7.56 -18.15 9.53
N LEU A 106 -8.34 -17.47 8.72
CA LEU A 106 -9.66 -17.01 9.13
C LEU A 106 -10.63 -18.16 9.35
N GLU A 107 -10.57 -19.19 8.54
CA GLU A 107 -11.42 -20.36 8.70
C GLU A 107 -11.17 -21.06 10.04
N GLU A 108 -9.93 -21.19 10.43
CA GLU A 108 -9.60 -21.80 11.71
C GLU A 108 -10.16 -21.02 12.89
N VAL A 109 -10.07 -19.70 12.84
CA VAL A 109 -10.57 -18.84 13.90
C VAL A 109 -12.08 -18.95 14.02
N VAL A 110 -12.80 -19.02 12.92
CA VAL A 110 -14.26 -19.11 12.92
C VAL A 110 -14.74 -20.39 13.60
N VAL A 111 -14.06 -21.51 13.40
CA VAL A 111 -14.44 -22.78 14.01
C VAL A 111 -14.40 -22.69 15.53
N TYR A 112 -13.45 -22.00 16.09
CA TYR A 112 -13.35 -21.86 17.54
C TYR A 112 -14.42 -20.96 18.14
N GLU A 113 -14.81 -19.93 17.44
CA GLU A 113 -15.77 -18.98 17.97
C GLU A 113 -17.19 -19.52 18.04
N MET A 114 -17.50 -20.48 17.27
CA MET A 114 -18.88 -21.00 17.18
C MET A 114 -19.27 -21.89 18.30
N LYS A 115 -18.44 -22.08 19.28
CA LYS A 115 -18.75 -22.92 20.39
C LYS A 115 -19.40 -22.21 21.49
N LEU A 116 -20.17 -21.87 21.88
CA LEU A 116 -20.52 -21.28 23.10
C LEU A 116 -21.75 -20.81 23.36
N THR A 117 -21.90 -20.79 23.37
CA THR A 117 -22.78 -20.22 23.55
C THR A 117 -23.36 -19.94 23.79
N GLY A 118 -22.78 -20.09 24.25
CA GLY A 118 -23.21 -19.84 24.76
C GLY A 118 -23.12 -19.36 25.06
N TYR A 119 -22.97 -19.53 25.31
CA TYR A 119 -22.79 -19.40 25.82
C TYR A 119 -22.67 -18.99 25.78
N LEU A 120 -22.30 -18.46 26.13
CA LEU A 120 -22.03 -18.40 26.56
C LEU A 120 -22.14 -18.24 26.81
N GLU A 121 -22.12 -17.97 26.79
CA GLU A 121 -22.14 -18.18 27.36
C GLU A 121 -21.99 -18.07 27.62
N LEU A 122 -21.85 -17.84 28.00
CA LEU A 122 -21.62 -18.15 28.65
C LEU A 122 -21.55 -18.07 28.95
N ASP A 123 -21.52 -17.78 28.96
CA ASP A 123 -21.41 -18.04 29.60
C ASP A 123 -21.33 -17.98 29.89
N ILE A 124 -21.19 -17.59 29.81
CA ILE A 124 -21.05 -17.81 30.42
C ILE A 124 -20.97 -17.98 30.73
N LYS A 125 -20.94 -17.72 30.51
CA LYS A 125 -20.88 -18.18 31.09
C LYS A 125 -20.77 -18.54 31.18
N GLN A 126 -20.76 -18.23 31.38
CA GLN A 126 -20.67 -18.78 31.85
C GLN A 126 -20.49 -19.12 31.98
N VAL A 127 -20.48 -18.75 32.15
CA VAL A 127 -20.39 -19.38 32.67
C VAL A 127 -20.25 -19.69 32.90
N PRO A 128 -20.35 -19.57 32.77
CA PRO A 128 -20.26 -20.09 33.31
C PRO A 128 -20.22 -20.28 33.55
N ILE A 129 -20.24 -19.91 33.55
CA ILE A 129 -20.20 -20.19 34.01
C ILE A 129 -20.32 -20.38 34.21
N ASN A 130 -20.21 -19.99 34.20
CA ASN A 130 -20.43 -20.30 34.45
C ASN A 130 -20.60 -20.49 34.45
N ASN A 131 -20.57 -20.15 34.73
CA ASN A 131 -20.87 -20.44 34.89
C ASN A 131 -20.90 -20.64 34.81
N ASN A 132 -20.76 -20.41 35.21
CA ASN A 132 -20.99 -20.72 35.27
C ASN A 132 -20.80 -20.86 35.20
#